data_f81905a6ff68a5ed3e5cfce947793005
#
_entry.id   f81905a6ff68a5ed3e5cfce947793005
#
_cell.length_a   1.000
_cell.length_b   1.000
_cell.length_c   1.000
_cell.angle_alpha   90.00
_cell.angle_beta   90.00
_cell.angle_gamma   90.00
#
_symmetry.space_group_name_H-M   'P 1'
#
loop_
_entity.id
_entity.type
_entity.pdbx_description
1 polymer ?
#
loop_
_entity_poly.entity_id
_entity_poly.type
_entity_poly.pdbx_seq_one_letter_code
_entity_poly.pdbx_strand_id
1 'polypeptide(L)'
;MTTIPVLEARGLTRSFGNVRALDGADFDVNAGEVVALIGDNGAGKSTLVKALSGNLALDSGQILFAGGEVELTSPSHANSLGIETVYQDLALAPHLNAAQNMFLGREIPKPGLQGRLGFMDNKAMRLKSREAFDELGATVRSLSDPVGSMSGGQKQAIAIARAVAWAKGVIFLDEPTAALGVVQTRNVLDTIRRVRDKGVGVVFISHSMPHVIDVADRVQVLRLGRRVATYEAKRTSVEELVGAMTGALDGAQS
;
A
#
# COMPACT_ATOMS: atom_id res chain seq x y z
N MET A 1 -2.77 25.73 -8.80
CA MET A 1 -2.60 25.50 -7.36
C MET A 1 -1.80 24.22 -7.20
N THR A 2 -0.59 24.27 -6.66
CA THR A 2 0.22 23.09 -6.35
C THR A 2 -0.47 22.35 -5.21
N THR A 3 -0.99 21.16 -5.49
CA THR A 3 -1.60 20.31 -4.47
C THR A 3 -0.50 19.84 -3.51
N ILE A 4 -0.69 20.02 -2.21
CA ILE A 4 0.26 19.50 -1.20
C ILE A 4 0.10 17.98 -1.17
N PRO A 5 1.18 17.20 -1.39
CA PRO A 5 1.12 15.74 -1.29
C PRO A 5 0.65 15.29 0.10
N VAL A 6 -0.14 14.21 0.15
CA VAL A 6 -0.54 13.61 1.43
C VAL A 6 0.65 12.92 2.10
N LEU A 7 1.56 12.35 1.30
CA LEU A 7 2.83 11.81 1.77
C LEU A 7 3.93 12.21 0.79
N GLU A 8 5.03 12.74 1.33
CA GLU A 8 6.19 13.14 0.56
C GLU A 8 7.47 12.68 1.28
N ALA A 9 8.43 12.24 0.49
CA ALA A 9 9.77 11.86 0.93
C ALA A 9 10.79 12.67 0.15
N ARG A 10 11.76 13.25 0.83
CA ARG A 10 12.81 14.08 0.25
C ARG A 10 14.18 13.59 0.65
N GLY A 11 14.99 13.21 -0.34
CA GLY A 11 16.37 12.87 -0.18
C GLY A 11 16.64 11.70 0.78
N LEU A 12 15.75 10.69 0.82
CA LEU A 12 15.88 9.57 1.75
C LEU A 12 17.14 8.76 1.47
N THR A 13 17.94 8.50 2.50
CA THR A 13 19.11 7.61 2.41
C THR A 13 18.99 6.45 3.38
N ARG A 14 19.43 5.27 2.95
CA ARG A 14 19.57 4.09 3.80
C ARG A 14 20.62 3.13 3.27
N SER A 15 21.56 2.75 4.13
CA SER A 15 22.61 1.80 3.83
C SER A 15 22.50 0.54 4.70
N PHE A 16 22.85 -0.61 4.13
CA PHE A 16 23.02 -1.89 4.81
C PHE A 16 24.45 -2.38 4.58
N GLY A 17 25.31 -2.18 5.55
CA GLY A 17 26.75 -2.38 5.37
C GLY A 17 27.28 -1.51 4.22
N ASN A 18 27.85 -2.12 3.20
CA ASN A 18 28.38 -1.41 2.03
C ASN A 18 27.34 -1.17 0.91
N VAL A 19 26.12 -1.64 1.08
CA VAL A 19 25.05 -1.48 0.06
C VAL A 19 24.19 -0.29 0.42
N ARG A 20 24.18 0.74 -0.42
CA ARG A 20 23.28 1.89 -0.32
C ARG A 20 21.97 1.55 -1.02
N ALA A 21 20.95 1.18 -0.23
CA ALA A 21 19.65 0.76 -0.75
C ALA A 21 18.74 1.94 -1.11
N LEU A 22 18.88 3.08 -0.42
CA LEU A 22 18.30 4.37 -0.82
C LEU A 22 19.45 5.38 -0.86
N ASP A 23 19.51 6.19 -1.92
CA ASP A 23 20.58 7.13 -2.20
C ASP A 23 20.03 8.49 -2.65
N GLY A 24 19.40 9.20 -1.72
CA GLY A 24 18.70 10.45 -2.01
C GLY A 24 17.37 10.20 -2.73
N ALA A 25 16.62 9.20 -2.28
CA ALA A 25 15.33 8.85 -2.89
C ALA A 25 14.26 9.90 -2.57
N ASP A 26 13.57 10.38 -3.60
CA ASP A 26 12.37 11.20 -3.47
C ASP A 26 11.14 10.34 -3.81
N PHE A 27 10.02 10.67 -3.18
CA PHE A 27 8.73 10.05 -3.45
C PHE A 27 7.60 11.00 -3.05
N ASP A 28 6.50 10.99 -3.78
CA ASP A 28 5.30 11.73 -3.40
C ASP A 28 4.03 11.07 -3.89
N VAL A 29 2.94 11.22 -3.13
CA VAL A 29 1.59 10.82 -3.51
C VAL A 29 0.57 11.83 -2.98
N ASN A 30 -0.43 12.16 -3.81
CA ASN A 30 -1.52 13.04 -3.42
C ASN A 30 -2.70 12.25 -2.84
N ALA A 31 -3.58 12.94 -2.13
CA ALA A 31 -4.87 12.39 -1.73
C ALA A 31 -5.72 12.09 -2.98
N GLY A 32 -6.36 10.92 -3.03
CA GLY A 32 -7.18 10.52 -4.18
C GLY A 32 -6.38 10.26 -5.46
N GLU A 33 -5.14 9.81 -5.33
CA GLU A 33 -4.26 9.48 -6.43
C GLU A 33 -3.77 8.04 -6.31
N VAL A 34 -3.62 7.34 -7.44
CA VAL A 34 -2.88 6.08 -7.52
C VAL A 34 -1.50 6.35 -8.12
N VAL A 35 -0.46 6.20 -7.32
CA VAL A 35 0.93 6.25 -7.78
C VAL A 35 1.48 4.84 -7.87
N ALA A 36 1.89 4.40 -9.06
CA ALA A 36 2.65 3.18 -9.20
C ALA A 36 4.12 3.42 -8.90
N LEU A 37 4.71 2.60 -8.03
CA LEU A 37 6.14 2.58 -7.76
C LEU A 37 6.75 1.37 -8.45
N ILE A 38 7.52 1.61 -9.50
CA ILE A 38 8.18 0.57 -10.29
C ILE A 38 9.71 0.68 -10.21
N GLY A 39 10.39 -0.35 -10.64
CA GLY A 39 11.85 -0.42 -10.65
C GLY A 39 12.29 -1.88 -10.67
N ASP A 40 13.52 -2.14 -11.04
CA ASP A 40 14.09 -3.47 -11.10
C ASP A 40 14.29 -4.08 -9.70
N ASN A 41 14.64 -5.37 -9.63
CA ASN A 41 15.04 -6.01 -8.38
C ASN A 41 16.28 -5.31 -7.82
N GLY A 42 16.25 -4.99 -6.53
CA GLY A 42 17.32 -4.21 -5.90
C GLY A 42 17.26 -2.70 -6.12
N ALA A 43 16.27 -2.17 -6.83
CA ALA A 43 16.11 -0.72 -7.05
C ALA A 43 15.85 0.09 -5.77
N GLY A 44 15.49 -0.58 -4.64
CA GLY A 44 15.21 0.08 -3.36
C GLY A 44 13.73 0.20 -3.01
N LYS A 45 12.80 -0.29 -3.85
CA LYS A 45 11.34 -0.18 -3.63
C LYS A 45 10.89 -0.66 -2.25
N SER A 46 11.23 -1.89 -1.88
CA SER A 46 10.84 -2.45 -0.58
C SER A 46 11.50 -1.72 0.60
N THR A 47 12.69 -1.17 0.41
CA THR A 47 13.37 -0.33 1.42
C THR A 47 12.62 0.99 1.60
N LEU A 48 12.23 1.64 0.50
CA LEU A 48 11.44 2.86 0.52
C LEU A 48 10.08 2.63 1.22
N VAL A 49 9.35 1.58 0.85
CA VAL A 49 8.08 1.24 1.48
C VAL A 49 8.24 0.97 2.97
N LYS A 50 9.27 0.21 3.39
CA LYS A 50 9.56 -0.04 4.81
C LYS A 50 9.87 1.24 5.57
N ALA A 51 10.60 2.18 4.98
CA ALA A 51 10.87 3.46 5.59
C ALA A 51 9.58 4.29 5.75
N LEU A 52 8.77 4.39 4.68
CA LEU A 52 7.52 5.15 4.67
C LEU A 52 6.38 4.49 5.47
N SER A 53 6.54 3.24 5.89
CA SER A 53 5.62 2.51 6.78
C SER A 53 6.12 2.41 8.23
N GLY A 54 7.24 3.05 8.57
CA GLY A 54 7.81 3.05 9.92
C GLY A 54 8.48 1.73 10.32
N ASN A 55 8.72 0.82 9.38
CA ASN A 55 9.41 -0.47 9.61
C ASN A 55 10.93 -0.39 9.47
N LEU A 56 11.46 0.77 9.06
CA LEU A 56 12.88 0.96 8.83
C LEU A 56 13.28 2.40 9.15
N ALA A 57 14.25 2.58 10.03
CA ALA A 57 14.86 3.87 10.27
C ALA A 57 15.72 4.30 9.07
N LEU A 58 15.74 5.59 8.77
CA LEU A 58 16.55 6.20 7.73
C LEU A 58 17.91 6.67 8.28
N ASP A 59 18.90 6.76 7.41
CA ASP A 59 20.18 7.38 7.75
C ASP A 59 20.09 8.91 7.64
N SER A 60 19.36 9.41 6.63
CA SER A 60 19.02 10.83 6.44
C SER A 60 17.86 11.04 5.49
N GLY A 61 17.41 12.29 5.33
CA GLY A 61 16.27 12.69 4.52
C GLY A 61 15.08 13.08 5.40
N GLN A 62 13.99 13.50 4.75
CA GLN A 62 12.79 13.99 5.42
C GLN A 62 11.55 13.28 4.88
N ILE A 63 10.61 12.98 5.78
CA ILE A 63 9.27 12.50 5.44
C ILE A 63 8.29 13.59 5.87
N LEU A 64 7.38 13.96 4.96
CA LEU A 64 6.30 14.89 5.26
C LEU A 64 4.96 14.17 5.09
N PHE A 65 4.06 14.34 6.06
CA PHE A 65 2.69 13.86 6.00
C PHE A 65 1.73 15.05 6.10
N ALA A 66 0.87 15.21 5.11
CA ALA A 66 -0.04 16.37 5.00
C ALA A 66 0.69 17.72 5.12
N GLY A 67 1.91 17.81 4.58
CA GLY A 67 2.76 19.00 4.60
C GLY A 67 3.56 19.23 5.89
N GLY A 68 3.33 18.46 6.95
CA GLY A 68 4.11 18.48 8.19
C GLY A 68 5.21 17.43 8.20
N GLU A 69 6.42 17.80 8.67
CA GLU A 69 7.52 16.85 8.84
C GLU A 69 7.18 15.84 9.94
N VAL A 70 7.43 14.55 9.69
CA VAL A 70 7.15 13.45 10.62
C VAL A 70 8.33 12.49 10.68
N GLU A 71 8.62 11.98 11.88
CA GLU A 71 9.54 10.88 12.08
C GLU A 71 8.75 9.59 12.32
N LEU A 72 8.81 8.65 11.37
CA LEU A 72 8.10 7.37 11.46
C LEU A 72 8.92 6.37 12.28
N THR A 73 8.72 6.36 13.59
CA THR A 73 9.50 5.56 14.55
C THR A 73 9.06 4.10 14.64
N SER A 74 7.86 3.78 14.19
CA SER A 74 7.28 2.43 14.22
C SER A 74 6.10 2.28 13.27
N PRO A 75 5.72 1.04 12.90
CA PRO A 75 4.49 0.78 12.14
C PRO A 75 3.23 1.29 12.86
N SER A 76 3.19 1.16 14.19
CA SER A 76 2.06 1.69 14.99
C SER A 76 1.95 3.21 14.88
N HIS A 77 3.08 3.92 14.82
CA HIS A 77 3.09 5.36 14.62
C HIS A 77 2.59 5.72 13.21
N ALA A 78 3.08 5.05 12.16
CA ALA A 78 2.60 5.24 10.79
C ALA A 78 1.09 4.98 10.69
N ASN A 79 0.59 3.89 11.28
CA ASN A 79 -0.82 3.55 11.33
C ASN A 79 -1.66 4.62 12.06
N SER A 80 -1.14 5.22 13.14
CA SER A 80 -1.84 6.30 13.86
C SER A 80 -2.04 7.56 13.02
N LEU A 81 -1.14 7.83 12.09
CA LEU A 81 -1.25 8.88 11.08
C LEU A 81 -2.19 8.50 9.93
N GLY A 82 -2.59 7.22 9.83
CA GLY A 82 -3.42 6.71 8.74
C GLY A 82 -2.65 6.26 7.51
N ILE A 83 -1.38 5.89 7.69
CA ILE A 83 -0.55 5.22 6.69
C ILE A 83 -0.67 3.72 6.93
N GLU A 84 -1.28 3.00 6.01
CA GLU A 84 -1.48 1.55 6.10
C GLU A 84 -0.69 0.82 5.02
N THR A 85 -0.32 -0.44 5.28
CA THR A 85 0.47 -1.23 4.33
C THR A 85 -0.08 -2.64 4.21
N VAL A 86 -0.32 -3.07 2.98
CA VAL A 86 -0.59 -4.48 2.62
C VAL A 86 0.68 -5.04 2.01
N TYR A 87 1.34 -5.92 2.74
CA TYR A 87 2.53 -6.62 2.27
C TYR A 87 2.17 -7.83 1.40
N GLN A 88 3.13 -8.32 0.65
CA GLN A 88 2.97 -9.48 -0.23
C GLN A 88 2.50 -10.75 0.51
N ASP A 89 2.88 -10.93 1.77
CA ASP A 89 2.46 -12.04 2.63
C ASP A 89 1.08 -11.86 3.28
N LEU A 90 0.42 -10.70 3.01
CA LEU A 90 -0.89 -10.29 3.51
C LEU A 90 -1.02 -10.14 5.03
N ALA A 91 -0.12 -10.68 5.82
CA ALA A 91 -0.11 -10.67 7.29
C ALA A 91 -1.51 -11.00 7.90
N LEU A 92 -2.16 -12.05 7.39
CA LEU A 92 -3.44 -12.55 7.89
C LEU A 92 -3.22 -13.74 8.82
N ALA A 93 -3.97 -13.79 9.93
CA ALA A 93 -4.00 -14.92 10.84
C ALA A 93 -4.89 -16.04 10.26
N PRO A 94 -4.34 -17.19 9.80
CA PRO A 94 -5.08 -18.18 9.02
C PRO A 94 -6.19 -18.87 9.81
N HIS A 95 -6.06 -18.95 11.13
CA HIS A 95 -7.02 -19.60 12.03
C HIS A 95 -8.19 -18.67 12.42
N LEU A 96 -8.05 -17.37 12.22
CA LEU A 96 -9.09 -16.39 12.48
C LEU A 96 -9.99 -16.23 11.26
N ASN A 97 -11.25 -15.86 11.50
CA ASN A 97 -12.18 -15.55 10.41
C ASN A 97 -11.93 -14.14 9.83
N ALA A 98 -12.65 -13.79 8.74
CA ALA A 98 -12.48 -12.53 8.05
C ALA A 98 -12.72 -11.31 8.98
N ALA A 99 -13.79 -11.34 9.78
CA ALA A 99 -14.11 -10.23 10.68
C ALA A 99 -13.05 -10.05 11.79
N GLN A 100 -12.52 -11.15 12.34
CA GLN A 100 -11.44 -11.09 13.32
C GLN A 100 -10.14 -10.57 12.70
N ASN A 101 -9.82 -10.96 11.47
CA ASN A 101 -8.64 -10.42 10.76
C ASN A 101 -8.78 -8.92 10.46
N MET A 102 -9.98 -8.43 10.12
CA MET A 102 -10.25 -7.01 9.90
C MET A 102 -9.97 -6.15 11.14
N PHE A 103 -10.23 -6.68 12.32
CA PHE A 103 -10.12 -5.96 13.59
C PHE A 103 -8.94 -6.42 14.45
N LEU A 104 -8.03 -7.23 13.94
CA LEU A 104 -6.89 -7.74 14.71
C LEU A 104 -6.02 -6.59 15.24
N GLY A 105 -5.88 -6.51 16.57
CA GLY A 105 -5.20 -5.42 17.26
C GLY A 105 -6.01 -4.11 17.37
N ARG A 106 -7.28 -4.13 16.90
CA ARG A 106 -8.22 -2.98 16.93
C ARG A 106 -9.64 -3.47 17.24
N GLU A 107 -9.73 -4.52 18.06
CA GLU A 107 -10.98 -5.19 18.41
C GLU A 107 -11.98 -4.22 19.08
N ILE A 108 -13.26 -4.41 18.79
CA ILE A 108 -14.33 -3.62 19.40
C ILE A 108 -14.76 -4.29 20.72
N PRO A 109 -14.52 -3.68 21.88
CA PRO A 109 -14.97 -4.24 23.13
C PRO A 109 -16.50 -4.11 23.27
N LYS A 110 -17.12 -5.05 23.97
CA LYS A 110 -18.54 -4.92 24.34
C LYS A 110 -18.77 -3.69 25.25
N PRO A 111 -19.94 -3.05 25.22
CA PRO A 111 -20.25 -1.94 26.10
C PRO A 111 -20.29 -2.37 27.58
N GLY A 112 -19.98 -1.44 28.47
CA GLY A 112 -20.07 -1.59 29.92
C GLY A 112 -19.07 -2.56 30.52
N LEU A 113 -19.49 -3.27 31.59
CA LEU A 113 -18.61 -4.14 32.38
C LEU A 113 -18.02 -5.30 31.56
N GLN A 114 -18.77 -5.84 30.60
CA GLN A 114 -18.29 -6.93 29.74
C GLN A 114 -17.06 -6.52 28.92
N GLY A 115 -17.04 -5.32 28.37
CA GLY A 115 -15.86 -4.82 27.64
C GLY A 115 -14.65 -4.62 28.56
N ARG A 116 -14.89 -4.12 29.80
CA ARG A 116 -13.82 -3.99 30.81
C ARG A 116 -13.22 -5.33 31.23
N LEU A 117 -14.01 -6.41 31.14
CA LEU A 117 -13.56 -7.80 31.38
C LEU A 117 -12.92 -8.45 30.13
N GLY A 118 -12.71 -7.70 29.03
CA GLY A 118 -12.05 -8.19 27.81
C GLY A 118 -12.98 -8.90 26.81
N PHE A 119 -14.30 -8.86 26.98
CA PHE A 119 -15.22 -9.45 25.99
C PHE A 119 -15.37 -8.54 24.77
N MET A 120 -15.16 -9.12 23.57
CA MET A 120 -15.26 -8.42 22.28
C MET A 120 -16.67 -8.47 21.70
N ASP A 121 -17.07 -7.39 20.99
CA ASP A 121 -18.34 -7.32 20.28
C ASP A 121 -18.19 -7.91 18.86
N ASN A 122 -18.24 -9.23 18.77
CA ASN A 122 -18.15 -9.94 17.51
C ASN A 122 -19.28 -9.58 16.51
N LYS A 123 -20.45 -9.15 17.01
CA LYS A 123 -21.57 -8.74 16.17
C LYS A 123 -21.26 -7.41 15.48
N ALA A 124 -20.80 -6.42 16.25
CA ALA A 124 -20.40 -5.13 15.72
C ALA A 124 -19.21 -5.27 14.71
N MET A 125 -18.22 -6.07 15.05
CA MET A 125 -17.08 -6.34 14.14
C MET A 125 -17.53 -6.99 12.83
N ARG A 126 -18.43 -7.98 12.86
CA ARG A 126 -18.99 -8.60 11.65
C ARG A 126 -19.79 -7.63 10.80
N LEU A 127 -20.62 -6.78 11.42
CA LEU A 127 -21.41 -5.77 10.70
C LEU A 127 -20.50 -4.80 9.96
N LYS A 128 -19.55 -4.20 10.67
CA LYS A 128 -18.58 -3.26 10.07
C LYS A 128 -17.69 -3.91 9.00
N SER A 129 -17.32 -5.18 9.19
CA SER A 129 -16.58 -5.90 8.14
C SER A 129 -17.41 -6.07 6.88
N ARG A 130 -18.70 -6.41 7.00
CA ARG A 130 -19.60 -6.53 5.85
C ARG A 130 -19.74 -5.20 5.13
N GLU A 131 -20.01 -4.12 5.86
CA GLU A 131 -20.08 -2.77 5.30
C GLU A 131 -18.81 -2.41 4.51
N ALA A 132 -17.62 -2.68 5.07
CA ALA A 132 -16.36 -2.43 4.41
C ALA A 132 -16.17 -3.26 3.12
N PHE A 133 -16.56 -4.55 3.13
CA PHE A 133 -16.49 -5.38 1.92
C PHE A 133 -17.49 -4.93 0.85
N ASP A 134 -18.72 -4.63 1.23
CA ASP A 134 -19.78 -4.16 0.31
C ASP A 134 -19.35 -2.83 -0.34
N GLU A 135 -18.81 -1.91 0.45
CA GLU A 135 -18.34 -0.61 -0.01
C GLU A 135 -17.19 -0.71 -1.02
N LEU A 136 -16.28 -1.68 -0.82
CA LEU A 136 -15.18 -1.95 -1.74
C LEU A 136 -15.58 -2.87 -2.90
N GLY A 137 -16.81 -3.41 -2.89
CA GLY A 137 -17.25 -4.43 -3.84
C GLY A 137 -16.43 -5.71 -3.76
N ALA A 138 -15.83 -5.98 -2.60
CA ALA A 138 -14.99 -7.12 -2.37
C ALA A 138 -15.86 -8.35 -2.02
N THR A 139 -15.71 -9.45 -2.77
CA THR A 139 -16.47 -10.66 -2.52
C THR A 139 -15.73 -11.58 -1.56
N VAL A 140 -16.27 -11.73 -0.35
CA VAL A 140 -15.83 -12.70 0.65
C VAL A 140 -16.93 -13.72 0.87
N ARG A 141 -16.63 -15.01 0.66
CA ARG A 141 -17.63 -16.09 0.72
C ARG A 141 -18.33 -16.21 2.07
N SER A 142 -17.58 -16.06 3.14
CA SER A 142 -18.08 -16.16 4.52
C SER A 142 -17.25 -15.30 5.45
N LEU A 143 -17.92 -14.54 6.33
CA LEU A 143 -17.27 -13.77 7.38
C LEU A 143 -16.93 -14.61 8.62
N SER A 144 -17.40 -15.86 8.65
CA SER A 144 -17.28 -16.74 9.82
C SER A 144 -16.25 -17.86 9.63
N ASP A 145 -15.88 -18.16 8.37
CA ASP A 145 -14.92 -19.23 8.08
C ASP A 145 -13.49 -18.77 8.31
N PRO A 146 -12.58 -19.65 8.74
CA PRO A 146 -11.17 -19.33 8.86
C PRO A 146 -10.58 -18.87 7.53
N VAL A 147 -9.81 -17.79 7.57
CA VAL A 147 -9.18 -17.20 6.37
C VAL A 147 -8.22 -18.19 5.70
N GLY A 148 -7.65 -19.13 6.45
CA GLY A 148 -6.80 -20.21 5.92
C GLY A 148 -7.45 -21.02 4.82
N SER A 149 -8.79 -21.25 4.88
CA SER A 149 -9.56 -22.01 3.89
C SER A 149 -10.00 -21.22 2.66
N MET A 150 -9.71 -19.93 2.62
CA MET A 150 -10.14 -19.03 1.54
C MET A 150 -9.17 -19.01 0.36
N SER A 151 -9.67 -18.65 -0.84
CA SER A 151 -8.83 -18.46 -2.02
C SER A 151 -7.87 -17.27 -1.86
N GLY A 152 -6.79 -17.25 -2.64
CA GLY A 152 -5.84 -16.15 -2.65
C GLY A 152 -6.51 -14.79 -2.89
N GLY A 153 -7.45 -14.70 -3.85
CA GLY A 153 -8.19 -13.47 -4.12
C GLY A 153 -9.08 -13.01 -2.97
N GLN A 154 -9.70 -13.94 -2.22
CA GLN A 154 -10.47 -13.60 -1.02
C GLN A 154 -9.57 -13.12 0.12
N LYS A 155 -8.41 -13.74 0.32
CA LYS A 155 -7.40 -13.30 1.28
C LYS A 155 -6.90 -11.90 0.94
N GLN A 156 -6.62 -11.64 -0.34
CA GLN A 156 -6.20 -10.32 -0.82
C GLN A 156 -7.28 -9.27 -0.54
N ALA A 157 -8.55 -9.59 -0.85
CA ALA A 157 -9.67 -8.69 -0.59
C ALA A 157 -9.79 -8.34 0.91
N ILE A 158 -9.61 -9.32 1.80
CA ILE A 158 -9.62 -9.09 3.25
C ILE A 158 -8.46 -8.19 3.68
N ALA A 159 -7.25 -8.42 3.18
CA ALA A 159 -6.07 -7.63 3.53
C ALA A 159 -6.22 -6.16 3.08
N ILE A 160 -6.71 -5.94 1.84
CA ILE A 160 -6.98 -4.59 1.33
C ILE A 160 -8.09 -3.92 2.12
N ALA A 161 -9.21 -4.62 2.36
CA ALA A 161 -10.34 -4.06 3.12
C ALA A 161 -9.92 -3.69 4.56
N ARG A 162 -9.09 -4.53 5.20
CA ARG A 162 -8.50 -4.23 6.53
C ARG A 162 -7.71 -2.92 6.48
N ALA A 163 -6.79 -2.78 5.52
CA ALA A 163 -5.97 -1.58 5.41
C ALA A 163 -6.83 -0.34 5.11
N VAL A 164 -7.78 -0.45 4.17
CA VAL A 164 -8.67 0.68 3.80
C VAL A 164 -9.56 1.12 4.96
N ALA A 165 -10.04 0.19 5.78
CA ALA A 165 -10.88 0.53 6.94
C ALA A 165 -10.18 1.46 7.94
N TRP A 166 -8.84 1.49 7.93
CA TRP A 166 -8.03 2.26 8.87
C TRP A 166 -7.19 3.36 8.18
N ALA A 167 -7.01 3.30 6.87
CA ALA A 167 -6.29 4.32 6.12
C ALA A 167 -7.05 5.65 6.15
N LYS A 168 -6.35 6.72 6.54
CA LYS A 168 -6.87 8.10 6.49
C LYS A 168 -6.13 8.96 5.48
N GLY A 169 -4.94 8.55 5.07
CA GLY A 169 -4.08 9.29 4.16
C GLY A 169 -3.58 8.43 3.01
N VAL A 170 -2.81 7.40 3.30
CA VAL A 170 -2.11 6.60 2.29
C VAL A 170 -2.20 5.11 2.58
N ILE A 171 -2.33 4.31 1.51
CA ILE A 171 -2.20 2.86 1.56
C ILE A 171 -1.10 2.41 0.59
N PHE A 172 -0.18 1.60 1.09
CA PHE A 172 0.81 0.87 0.29
C PHE A 172 0.29 -0.53 -0.03
N LEU A 173 0.33 -0.91 -1.30
CA LEU A 173 -0.06 -2.23 -1.79
C LEU A 173 1.15 -2.87 -2.49
N ASP A 174 1.80 -3.82 -1.82
CA ASP A 174 2.99 -4.48 -2.35
C ASP A 174 2.59 -5.76 -3.09
N GLU A 175 2.73 -5.75 -4.42
CA GLU A 175 2.39 -6.83 -5.37
C GLU A 175 0.96 -7.40 -5.17
N PRO A 176 -0.09 -6.57 -5.07
CA PRO A 176 -1.43 -7.02 -4.69
C PRO A 176 -2.11 -7.91 -5.72
N THR A 177 -1.58 -8.01 -6.92
CA THR A 177 -2.09 -8.86 -8.02
C THR A 177 -1.23 -10.10 -8.27
N ALA A 178 -0.16 -10.32 -7.49
CA ALA A 178 0.73 -11.47 -7.67
C ALA A 178 -0.03 -12.79 -7.40
N ALA A 179 0.24 -13.79 -8.25
CA ALA A 179 -0.34 -15.14 -8.14
C ALA A 179 -1.89 -15.20 -8.16
N LEU A 180 -2.56 -14.17 -8.67
CA LEU A 180 -4.01 -14.13 -8.86
C LEU A 180 -4.41 -14.48 -10.31
N GLY A 181 -5.56 -15.13 -10.47
CA GLY A 181 -6.16 -15.34 -11.79
C GLY A 181 -6.74 -14.03 -12.35
N VAL A 182 -7.08 -14.03 -13.65
CA VAL A 182 -7.54 -12.83 -14.38
C VAL A 182 -8.72 -12.12 -13.71
N VAL A 183 -9.74 -12.88 -13.26
CA VAL A 183 -10.93 -12.31 -12.62
C VAL A 183 -10.58 -11.67 -11.27
N GLN A 184 -9.76 -12.35 -10.46
CA GLN A 184 -9.34 -11.85 -9.16
C GLN A 184 -8.47 -10.59 -9.30
N THR A 185 -7.56 -10.57 -10.27
CA THR A 185 -6.74 -9.40 -10.60
C THR A 185 -7.62 -8.19 -10.93
N ARG A 186 -8.61 -8.36 -11.80
CA ARG A 186 -9.54 -7.28 -12.14
C ARG A 186 -10.27 -6.75 -10.90
N ASN A 187 -10.77 -7.62 -10.04
CA ASN A 187 -11.44 -7.22 -8.81
C ASN A 187 -10.52 -6.41 -7.88
N VAL A 188 -9.24 -6.78 -7.79
CA VAL A 188 -8.24 -6.03 -7.00
C VAL A 188 -8.00 -4.64 -7.60
N LEU A 189 -7.80 -4.54 -8.92
CA LEU A 189 -7.60 -3.26 -9.59
C LEU A 189 -8.83 -2.34 -9.46
N ASP A 190 -10.04 -2.89 -9.56
CA ASP A 190 -11.28 -2.13 -9.33
C ASP A 190 -11.40 -1.68 -7.87
N THR A 191 -10.96 -2.49 -6.91
CA THR A 191 -10.89 -2.11 -5.49
C THR A 191 -9.92 -0.94 -5.28
N ILE A 192 -8.75 -0.96 -5.93
CA ILE A 192 -7.76 0.12 -5.88
C ILE A 192 -8.38 1.45 -6.38
N ARG A 193 -9.11 1.43 -7.51
CA ARG A 193 -9.80 2.61 -8.03
C ARG A 193 -10.82 3.16 -7.03
N ARG A 194 -11.61 2.29 -6.40
CA ARG A 194 -12.59 2.70 -5.37
C ARG A 194 -11.93 3.30 -4.14
N VAL A 195 -10.78 2.80 -3.72
CA VAL A 195 -10.00 3.37 -2.62
C VAL A 195 -9.52 4.78 -2.95
N ARG A 196 -8.97 4.98 -4.15
CA ARG A 196 -8.60 6.29 -4.67
C ARG A 196 -9.78 7.25 -4.67
N ASP A 197 -10.93 6.80 -5.18
CA ASP A 197 -12.15 7.62 -5.31
C ASP A 197 -12.72 8.06 -3.95
N LYS A 198 -12.33 7.40 -2.86
CA LYS A 198 -12.60 7.83 -1.47
C LYS A 198 -11.63 8.91 -0.96
N GLY A 199 -10.70 9.36 -1.78
CA GLY A 199 -9.71 10.38 -1.42
C GLY A 199 -8.46 9.84 -0.73
N VAL A 200 -8.28 8.53 -0.65
CA VAL A 200 -7.06 7.92 -0.10
C VAL A 200 -5.97 7.88 -1.18
N GLY A 201 -4.75 8.28 -0.84
CA GLY A 201 -3.58 8.09 -1.71
C GLY A 201 -3.21 6.60 -1.75
N VAL A 202 -3.04 6.06 -2.95
CA VAL A 202 -2.68 4.63 -3.12
C VAL A 202 -1.32 4.51 -3.76
N VAL A 203 -0.42 3.80 -3.11
CA VAL A 203 0.90 3.43 -3.66
C VAL A 203 0.84 1.98 -4.10
N PHE A 204 0.87 1.76 -5.40
CA PHE A 204 0.74 0.46 -6.04
C PHE A 204 2.10 -0.02 -6.53
N ILE A 205 2.69 -1.03 -5.85
CA ILE A 205 3.95 -1.63 -6.26
C ILE A 205 3.63 -2.86 -7.11
N SER A 206 4.12 -2.91 -8.34
CA SER A 206 3.91 -4.06 -9.22
C SER A 206 5.02 -4.18 -10.28
N HIS A 207 5.28 -5.41 -10.70
CA HIS A 207 6.11 -5.74 -11.86
C HIS A 207 5.29 -5.91 -13.15
N SER A 208 3.95 -5.91 -13.06
CA SER A 208 3.07 -6.01 -14.23
C SER A 208 2.79 -4.64 -14.83
N MET A 209 3.53 -4.25 -15.85
CA MET A 209 3.34 -2.97 -16.53
C MET A 209 1.92 -2.77 -17.08
N PRO A 210 1.24 -3.79 -17.64
CA PRO A 210 -0.17 -3.64 -18.01
C PRO A 210 -1.08 -3.24 -16.86
N HIS A 211 -0.90 -3.80 -15.65
CA HIS A 211 -1.69 -3.42 -14.48
C HIS A 211 -1.32 -2.01 -13.99
N VAL A 212 -0.04 -1.64 -14.07
CA VAL A 212 0.44 -0.29 -13.74
C VAL A 212 -0.26 0.76 -14.60
N ILE A 213 -0.22 0.60 -15.93
CA ILE A 213 -0.84 1.55 -16.87
C ILE A 213 -2.37 1.58 -16.70
N ASP A 214 -2.99 0.43 -16.40
CA ASP A 214 -4.45 0.33 -16.24
C ASP A 214 -4.96 1.09 -15.01
N VAL A 215 -4.23 1.08 -13.89
CA VAL A 215 -4.78 1.56 -12.61
C VAL A 215 -4.15 2.85 -12.10
N ALA A 216 -2.90 3.15 -12.46
CA ALA A 216 -2.18 4.30 -11.93
C ALA A 216 -2.58 5.62 -12.63
N ASP A 217 -2.51 6.70 -11.88
CA ASP A 217 -2.56 8.07 -12.41
C ASP A 217 -1.14 8.54 -12.76
N ARG A 218 -0.16 8.29 -11.88
CA ARG A 218 1.28 8.52 -12.11
C ARG A 218 2.11 7.27 -11.84
N VAL A 219 3.25 7.21 -12.50
CA VAL A 219 4.25 6.15 -12.31
C VAL A 219 5.56 6.78 -11.89
N GLN A 220 6.11 6.39 -10.75
CA GLN A 220 7.42 6.79 -10.28
C GLN A 220 8.39 5.61 -10.44
N VAL A 221 9.50 5.86 -11.12
CA VAL A 221 10.52 4.86 -11.42
C VAL A 221 11.67 5.01 -10.43
N LEU A 222 11.92 3.95 -9.65
CA LEU A 222 13.07 3.87 -8.76
C LEU A 222 14.16 3.02 -9.41
N ARG A 223 15.39 3.53 -9.41
CA ARG A 223 16.57 2.81 -9.89
C ARG A 223 17.77 3.15 -9.01
N LEU A 224 18.50 2.12 -8.55
CA LEU A 224 19.69 2.27 -7.69
C LEU A 224 19.47 3.20 -6.49
N GLY A 225 18.31 3.06 -5.83
CA GLY A 225 17.96 3.83 -4.65
C GLY A 225 17.54 5.27 -4.90
N ARG A 226 17.31 5.68 -6.15
CA ARG A 226 16.90 7.04 -6.54
C ARG A 226 15.64 7.03 -7.40
N ARG A 227 14.79 8.04 -7.29
CA ARG A 227 13.72 8.29 -8.28
C ARG A 227 14.37 8.89 -9.52
N VAL A 228 14.33 8.15 -10.63
CA VAL A 228 14.94 8.55 -11.90
C VAL A 228 13.96 9.18 -12.87
N ALA A 229 12.66 8.86 -12.74
CA ALA A 229 11.62 9.43 -13.60
C ALA A 229 10.25 9.41 -12.93
N THR A 230 9.37 10.28 -13.43
CA THR A 230 7.93 10.30 -13.11
C THR A 230 7.15 10.46 -14.41
N TYR A 231 6.15 9.59 -14.63
CA TYR A 231 5.31 9.60 -15.83
C TYR A 231 3.84 9.75 -15.46
N GLU A 232 3.06 10.38 -16.34
CA GLU A 232 1.60 10.25 -16.33
C GLU A 232 1.25 8.89 -16.97
N ALA A 233 0.59 8.00 -16.22
CA ALA A 233 0.35 6.62 -16.68
C ALA A 233 -0.41 6.55 -18.01
N LYS A 234 -1.36 7.48 -18.25
CA LYS A 234 -2.16 7.53 -19.49
C LYS A 234 -1.40 8.04 -20.72
N ARG A 235 -0.19 8.58 -20.54
CA ARG A 235 0.62 9.19 -21.60
C ARG A 235 1.94 8.48 -21.82
N THR A 236 2.16 7.35 -21.17
CA THR A 236 3.39 6.56 -21.28
C THR A 236 3.12 5.18 -21.85
N SER A 237 4.15 4.56 -22.40
CA SER A 237 4.12 3.19 -22.92
C SER A 237 4.85 2.22 -21.99
N VAL A 238 4.63 0.91 -22.19
CA VAL A 238 5.36 -0.14 -21.48
C VAL A 238 6.86 -0.04 -21.77
N GLU A 239 7.22 0.25 -23.03
CA GLU A 239 8.59 0.38 -23.49
C GLU A 239 9.32 1.53 -22.79
N GLU A 240 8.67 2.67 -22.64
CA GLU A 240 9.23 3.82 -21.91
C GLU A 240 9.46 3.49 -20.43
N LEU A 241 8.50 2.84 -19.77
CA LEU A 241 8.63 2.43 -18.37
C LEU A 241 9.79 1.44 -18.18
N VAL A 242 9.88 0.42 -19.05
CA VAL A 242 10.98 -0.56 -19.01
C VAL A 242 12.31 0.11 -19.31
N GLY A 243 12.36 1.01 -20.30
CA GLY A 243 13.56 1.77 -20.63
C GLY A 243 14.07 2.60 -19.46
N ALA A 244 13.18 3.27 -18.72
CA ALA A 244 13.53 4.03 -17.52
C ALA A 244 14.01 3.13 -16.36
N MET A 245 13.39 1.96 -16.18
CA MET A 245 13.78 0.98 -15.14
C MET A 245 15.19 0.44 -15.39
N THR A 246 15.52 0.12 -16.62
CA THR A 246 16.82 -0.47 -17.02
C THR A 246 17.91 0.57 -17.25
N GLY A 247 17.55 1.84 -17.42
CA GLY A 247 18.48 2.92 -17.80
C GLY A 247 18.79 2.96 -19.30
N ALA A 248 18.07 2.23 -20.13
CA ALA A 248 18.27 2.24 -21.57
C ALA A 248 17.97 3.61 -22.22
N LEU A 249 17.17 4.45 -21.57
CA LEU A 249 16.85 5.81 -22.02
C LEU A 249 17.94 6.84 -21.67
N ASP A 250 18.82 6.56 -20.69
CA ASP A 250 19.90 7.48 -20.30
C ASP A 250 20.99 7.57 -21.38
N GLY A 251 21.15 6.53 -22.21
CA GLY A 251 22.11 6.47 -23.31
C GLY A 251 21.65 7.13 -24.62
N ALA A 252 20.40 7.56 -24.71
CA ALA A 252 19.84 8.16 -25.93
C ALA A 252 19.91 9.72 -25.93
N GLN A 253 20.41 10.32 -24.84
CA GLN A 253 20.56 11.78 -24.69
C GLN A 253 22.03 12.26 -24.60
N SER A 254 23.00 11.40 -24.98
CA SER A 254 24.42 11.76 -25.05
C SER A 254 24.90 11.90 -26.49
#